data_191b78ab61c0f897018dcdcecf9c8a78
#
_entry.id   191b78ab61c0f897018dcdcecf9c8a78
#
_cell.length_a   1.000
_cell.length_b   1.000
_cell.length_c   1.000
_cell.angle_alpha   90.00
_cell.angle_beta   90.00
_cell.angle_gamma   90.00
#
_symmetry.space_group_name_H-M   'P 1'
#
loop_
_entity.id
_entity.type
_entity.pdbx_description
1 polymer ?
#
loop_
_entity_poly.entity_id
_entity_poly.type
_entity_poly.pdbx_seq_one_letter_code
_entity_poly.pdbx_strand_id
1 'polypeptide(L)'
;MQIGLAENRVFGISQEHRNCEYLLVARLDTVLHNKIAEEQQYFSLQYPTRDQHKIKPQLEVASFTAREEMEPTIIRWMHRMISVQNSFALTINNYSGFPPNTVYLRIPELGAFQQLTQALKPLDGYMESCGCNAIKLNNKPHIAIAKKLTEANYLQAMLDFSQRSFHEKFAVEELILLRRKHAFDSSVQVNKFSLQPSAIKG
;
A
#
# COMPACT_ATOMS: atom_id res chain seq x y z
N MET A 1 -2.70 -66.88 20.12
CA MET A 1 -3.34 -66.30 18.95
C MET A 1 -3.64 -64.82 19.32
N GLN A 2 -2.72 -63.89 19.09
CA GLN A 2 -2.91 -62.47 19.41
C GLN A 2 -3.14 -61.74 18.10
N ILE A 3 -4.31 -61.11 18.01
CA ILE A 3 -4.71 -60.30 16.86
C ILE A 3 -4.25 -58.86 17.17
N GLY A 4 -3.27 -58.40 16.44
CA GLY A 4 -2.77 -57.03 16.55
C GLY A 4 -3.76 -56.04 15.91
N LEU A 5 -4.21 -55.06 16.68
CA LEU A 5 -4.96 -53.88 16.21
C LEU A 5 -3.98 -52.93 15.53
N ALA A 6 -4.17 -52.74 14.23
CA ALA A 6 -3.47 -51.71 13.47
C ALA A 6 -4.03 -50.33 13.84
N GLU A 7 -3.25 -49.53 14.54
CA GLU A 7 -3.54 -48.12 14.75
C GLU A 7 -3.41 -47.33 13.41
N ASN A 8 -4.55 -46.91 12.87
CA ASN A 8 -4.62 -45.94 11.79
C ASN A 8 -4.14 -44.57 12.31
N ARG A 9 -2.87 -44.27 12.13
CA ARG A 9 -2.36 -42.90 12.29
C ARG A 9 -2.87 -42.09 11.10
N VAL A 10 -3.95 -41.35 11.31
CA VAL A 10 -4.37 -40.26 10.46
C VAL A 10 -3.30 -39.17 10.60
N PHE A 11 -2.41 -39.08 9.63
CA PHE A 11 -1.53 -37.89 9.47
C PHE A 11 -2.42 -36.70 9.16
N GLY A 12 -2.78 -35.95 10.19
CA GLY A 12 -3.32 -34.60 10.04
C GLY A 12 -2.25 -33.74 9.35
N ILE A 13 -2.41 -33.50 8.05
CA ILE A 13 -1.69 -32.47 7.36
C ILE A 13 -2.17 -31.15 8.00
N SER A 14 -1.41 -30.64 8.95
CA SER A 14 -1.59 -29.27 9.41
C SER A 14 -1.35 -28.36 8.20
N GLN A 15 -2.43 -27.87 7.60
CA GLN A 15 -2.33 -26.78 6.64
C GLN A 15 -1.70 -25.61 7.40
N GLU A 16 -0.40 -25.38 7.18
CA GLU A 16 0.23 -24.15 7.60
C GLU A 16 -0.53 -23.01 6.93
N HIS A 17 -1.36 -22.32 7.71
CA HIS A 17 -2.09 -21.15 7.26
C HIS A 17 -1.07 -20.08 6.88
N ARG A 18 -0.82 -19.95 5.58
CA ARG A 18 0.15 -18.98 5.06
C ARG A 18 -0.42 -17.58 5.17
N ASN A 19 0.11 -16.82 6.12
CA ASN A 19 -0.17 -15.41 6.21
C ASN A 19 0.54 -14.67 5.07
N CYS A 20 -0.22 -13.83 4.36
CA CYS A 20 0.27 -12.96 3.31
C CYS A 20 0.13 -11.50 3.75
N GLU A 21 1.04 -10.67 3.29
CA GLU A 21 0.93 -9.22 3.43
C GLU A 21 0.20 -8.65 2.23
N TYR A 22 -0.79 -7.81 2.48
CA TYR A 22 -1.58 -7.12 1.47
C TYR A 22 -1.37 -5.62 1.56
N LEU A 23 -1.29 -4.99 0.40
CA LEU A 23 -1.16 -3.56 0.25
C LEU A 23 -2.15 -3.07 -0.80
N LEU A 24 -3.06 -2.18 -0.40
CA LEU A 24 -3.96 -1.49 -1.29
C LEU A 24 -3.34 -0.15 -1.67
N VAL A 25 -3.16 0.09 -2.96
CA VAL A 25 -2.55 1.31 -3.49
C VAL A 25 -3.46 1.97 -4.51
N ALA A 26 -3.44 3.31 -4.57
CA ALA A 26 -4.02 4.03 -5.69
C ALA A 26 -3.10 3.89 -6.91
N ARG A 27 -3.69 3.59 -8.07
CA ARG A 27 -2.97 3.50 -9.33
C ARG A 27 -2.54 4.91 -9.76
N LEU A 28 -1.26 5.07 -10.01
CA LEU A 28 -0.72 6.24 -10.69
C LEU A 28 -0.74 6.00 -12.20
N ASP A 29 -1.01 7.05 -12.98
CA ASP A 29 -0.81 6.95 -14.42
C ASP A 29 0.67 6.76 -14.77
N THR A 30 0.95 6.30 -15.98
CA THR A 30 2.32 5.96 -16.40
C THR A 30 3.26 7.17 -16.39
N VAL A 31 2.76 8.35 -16.75
CA VAL A 31 3.58 9.57 -16.82
C VAL A 31 4.01 9.98 -15.43
N LEU A 32 3.07 10.07 -14.50
CA LEU A 32 3.36 10.41 -13.09
C LEU A 32 4.24 9.35 -12.43
N HIS A 33 3.95 8.06 -12.66
CA HIS A 33 4.77 6.98 -12.15
C HIS A 33 6.24 7.14 -12.58
N ASN A 34 6.49 7.41 -13.86
CA ASN A 34 7.86 7.57 -14.39
C ASN A 34 8.55 8.80 -13.80
N LYS A 35 7.87 9.95 -13.73
CA LYS A 35 8.41 11.15 -13.08
C LYS A 35 8.84 10.89 -11.63
N ILE A 36 8.03 10.17 -10.86
CA ILE A 36 8.37 9.84 -9.47
C ILE A 36 9.52 8.83 -9.41
N ALA A 37 9.56 7.85 -10.32
CA ALA A 37 10.67 6.90 -10.41
C ALA A 37 12.01 7.60 -10.74
N GLU A 38 12.00 8.62 -11.61
CA GLU A 38 13.15 9.45 -11.91
C GLU A 38 13.62 10.24 -10.66
N GLU A 39 12.69 10.80 -9.87
CA GLU A 39 13.04 11.46 -8.62
C GLU A 39 13.63 10.49 -7.58
N GLN A 40 13.08 9.28 -7.48
CA GLN A 40 13.62 8.23 -6.61
C GLN A 40 15.03 7.81 -7.06
N GLN A 41 15.24 7.68 -8.36
CA GLN A 41 16.55 7.36 -8.94
C GLN A 41 17.55 8.50 -8.69
N TYR A 42 17.17 9.75 -8.97
CA TYR A 42 18.00 10.92 -8.69
C TYR A 42 18.41 10.96 -7.22
N PHE A 43 17.43 10.77 -6.31
CA PHE A 43 17.69 10.71 -4.88
C PHE A 43 18.71 9.62 -4.53
N SER A 44 18.57 8.44 -5.11
CA SER A 44 19.44 7.30 -4.83
C SER A 44 20.90 7.51 -5.25
N LEU A 45 21.12 8.28 -6.28
CA LEU A 45 22.46 8.65 -6.73
C LEU A 45 23.15 9.65 -5.78
N GLN A 46 22.36 10.55 -5.17
CA GLN A 46 22.88 11.55 -4.23
C GLN A 46 23.08 10.97 -2.81
N TYR A 47 22.15 10.11 -2.39
CA TYR A 47 22.10 9.55 -1.03
C TYR A 47 22.01 8.01 -1.08
N PRO A 48 23.09 7.31 -1.45
CA PRO A 48 23.04 5.86 -1.60
C PRO A 48 22.74 5.18 -0.26
N THR A 49 21.71 4.33 -0.24
CA THR A 49 21.38 3.49 0.89
C THR A 49 21.20 2.04 0.44
N ARG A 50 21.40 1.08 1.36
CA ARG A 50 21.37 -0.36 1.04
C ARG A 50 20.03 -0.88 0.53
N ASP A 51 18.91 -0.21 0.87
CA ASP A 51 17.55 -0.70 0.59
C ASP A 51 16.74 0.17 -0.40
N GLN A 52 17.36 1.19 -1.00
CA GLN A 52 16.66 2.23 -1.76
C GLN A 52 16.00 1.74 -3.05
N HIS A 53 16.59 0.75 -3.70
CA HIS A 53 16.08 0.16 -4.95
C HIS A 53 14.75 -0.61 -4.81
N LYS A 54 14.21 -0.72 -3.59
CA LYS A 54 12.95 -1.44 -3.31
C LYS A 54 11.74 -0.51 -3.19
N ILE A 55 11.94 0.81 -3.22
CA ILE A 55 10.85 1.77 -3.10
C ILE A 55 10.22 1.96 -4.48
N LYS A 56 8.92 1.65 -4.59
CA LYS A 56 8.16 1.84 -5.82
C LYS A 56 7.32 3.13 -5.74
N PRO A 57 7.14 3.86 -6.86
CA PRO A 57 6.19 4.96 -6.92
C PRO A 57 4.78 4.45 -6.68
N GLN A 58 4.22 4.72 -5.50
CA GLN A 58 2.86 4.29 -5.15
C GLN A 58 2.27 5.15 -4.04
N LEU A 59 0.96 5.37 -4.10
CA LEU A 59 0.20 5.97 -3.02
C LEU A 59 -0.50 4.86 -2.23
N GLU A 60 -0.01 4.60 -1.03
CA GLU A 60 -0.57 3.59 -0.14
C GLU A 60 -1.92 4.07 0.43
N VAL A 61 -2.95 3.23 0.37
CA VAL A 61 -4.30 3.47 0.91
C VAL A 61 -4.51 2.70 2.20
N ALA A 62 -4.17 1.41 2.19
CA ALA A 62 -4.29 0.53 3.35
C ALA A 62 -3.30 -0.64 3.27
N SER A 63 -2.95 -1.21 4.42
CA SER A 63 -2.16 -2.44 4.51
C SER A 63 -2.70 -3.36 5.60
N PHE A 64 -2.57 -4.67 5.40
CA PHE A 64 -3.02 -5.68 6.35
C PHE A 64 -2.32 -7.01 6.12
N THR A 65 -2.43 -7.90 7.08
CA THR A 65 -1.98 -9.30 6.98
C THR A 65 -3.18 -10.22 7.13
N ALA A 66 -3.34 -11.16 6.20
CA ALA A 66 -4.41 -12.13 6.22
C ALA A 66 -3.94 -13.49 5.66
N ARG A 67 -4.65 -14.55 6.00
CA ARG A 67 -4.44 -15.86 5.41
C ARG A 67 -4.84 -15.85 3.93
N GLU A 68 -4.08 -16.54 3.08
CA GLU A 68 -4.30 -16.57 1.62
C GLU A 68 -5.73 -17.04 1.27
N GLU A 69 -6.29 -17.97 2.05
CA GLU A 69 -7.65 -18.49 1.88
C GLU A 69 -8.76 -17.44 2.09
N MET A 70 -8.48 -16.35 2.80
CA MET A 70 -9.42 -15.24 3.02
C MET A 70 -9.50 -14.28 1.84
N GLU A 71 -8.53 -14.31 0.93
CA GLU A 71 -8.39 -13.35 -0.17
C GLU A 71 -9.67 -13.19 -1.01
N PRO A 72 -10.38 -14.28 -1.45
CA PRO A 72 -11.59 -14.09 -2.25
C PRO A 72 -12.71 -13.36 -1.50
N THR A 73 -12.80 -13.55 -0.17
CA THR A 73 -13.81 -12.86 0.64
C THR A 73 -13.41 -11.41 0.87
N ILE A 74 -12.14 -11.13 1.17
CA ILE A 74 -11.61 -9.76 1.30
C ILE A 74 -11.86 -8.97 -0.01
N ILE A 75 -11.57 -9.56 -1.18
CA ILE A 75 -11.80 -8.93 -2.48
C ILE A 75 -13.29 -8.59 -2.66
N ARG A 76 -14.21 -9.49 -2.31
CA ARG A 76 -15.67 -9.23 -2.41
C ARG A 76 -16.11 -8.08 -1.50
N TRP A 77 -15.59 -8.01 -0.27
CA TRP A 77 -15.86 -6.90 0.63
C TRP A 77 -15.32 -5.58 0.08
N MET A 78 -14.08 -5.57 -0.38
CA MET A 78 -13.47 -4.39 -0.99
C MET A 78 -14.24 -3.92 -2.22
N HIS A 79 -14.66 -4.82 -3.12
CA HIS A 79 -15.50 -4.45 -4.26
C HIS A 79 -16.79 -3.73 -3.82
N ARG A 80 -17.49 -4.27 -2.82
CA ARG A 80 -18.73 -3.65 -2.32
C ARG A 80 -18.49 -2.25 -1.76
N MET A 81 -17.37 -2.03 -1.07
CA MET A 81 -17.05 -0.76 -0.44
C MET A 81 -16.50 0.27 -1.42
N ILE A 82 -15.65 -0.16 -2.36
CA ILE A 82 -14.95 0.74 -3.29
C ILE A 82 -15.84 1.13 -4.46
N SER A 83 -16.69 0.21 -4.98
CA SER A 83 -17.54 0.47 -6.15
C SER A 83 -18.59 1.57 -5.97
N VAL A 84 -18.84 2.00 -4.74
CA VAL A 84 -19.75 3.11 -4.43
C VAL A 84 -19.02 4.42 -4.15
N GLN A 85 -17.68 4.42 -4.17
CA GLN A 85 -16.86 5.62 -3.99
C GLN A 85 -16.62 6.31 -5.34
N ASN A 86 -16.68 7.63 -5.36
CA ASN A 86 -16.37 8.42 -6.55
C ASN A 86 -14.86 8.57 -6.73
N SER A 87 -14.41 8.64 -7.97
CA SER A 87 -13.06 9.06 -8.32
C SER A 87 -12.85 10.52 -7.89
N PHE A 88 -11.62 10.86 -7.58
CA PHE A 88 -11.24 12.19 -7.10
C PHE A 88 -9.83 12.55 -7.55
N ALA A 89 -9.55 13.86 -7.58
CA ALA A 89 -8.22 14.35 -7.90
C ALA A 89 -7.42 14.63 -6.63
N LEU A 90 -6.10 14.41 -6.70
CA LEU A 90 -5.12 14.77 -5.70
C LEU A 90 -4.02 15.60 -6.34
N THR A 91 -3.46 16.52 -5.55
CA THR A 91 -2.29 17.32 -5.94
C THR A 91 -1.07 16.86 -5.15
N ILE A 92 0.03 16.63 -5.84
CA ILE A 92 1.34 16.46 -5.22
C ILE A 92 1.99 17.84 -5.14
N ASN A 93 2.43 18.22 -3.95
CA ASN A 93 2.97 19.55 -3.71
C ASN A 93 4.26 19.46 -2.89
N ASN A 94 5.37 19.47 -3.60
CA ASN A 94 6.72 19.49 -3.08
C ASN A 94 7.11 18.31 -2.15
N TYR A 95 8.35 18.35 -1.73
CA TYR A 95 8.92 17.37 -0.81
C TYR A 95 8.61 17.73 0.64
N SER A 96 8.62 16.73 1.49
CA SER A 96 8.50 16.84 2.93
C SER A 96 9.16 15.62 3.58
N GLY A 97 9.23 15.57 4.91
CA GLY A 97 9.89 14.48 5.60
C GLY A 97 9.16 14.00 6.83
N PHE A 98 9.34 12.71 7.13
CA PHE A 98 9.08 12.13 8.44
C PHE A 98 10.45 11.88 9.11
N PRO A 99 10.83 12.74 10.08
CA PRO A 99 12.07 12.52 10.81
C PRO A 99 12.12 11.14 11.49
N PRO A 100 13.25 10.50 11.62
CA PRO A 100 14.58 10.96 11.15
C PRO A 100 15.00 10.35 9.82
N ASN A 101 14.12 9.70 9.03
CA ASN A 101 14.60 8.74 8.05
C ASN A 101 13.79 8.61 6.75
N THR A 102 12.76 9.44 6.52
CA THR A 102 11.89 9.30 5.34
C THR A 102 11.69 10.63 4.65
N VAL A 103 11.99 10.71 3.35
CA VAL A 103 11.65 11.82 2.45
C VAL A 103 10.52 11.40 1.53
N TYR A 104 9.53 12.26 1.32
CA TYR A 104 8.34 11.95 0.54
C TYR A 104 7.79 13.17 -0.20
N LEU A 105 6.98 12.90 -1.23
CA LEU A 105 6.16 13.90 -1.91
C LEU A 105 4.85 14.08 -1.14
N ARG A 106 4.54 15.31 -0.78
CA ARG A 106 3.38 15.68 0.04
C ARG A 106 2.11 15.76 -0.79
N ILE A 107 1.01 15.24 -0.23
CA ILE A 107 -0.35 15.39 -0.75
C ILE A 107 -1.15 16.18 0.29
N PRO A 108 -1.44 17.47 0.05
CA PRO A 108 -2.08 18.34 1.04
C PRO A 108 -3.59 18.10 1.19
N GLU A 109 -4.27 17.64 0.12
CA GLU A 109 -5.72 17.40 0.15
C GLU A 109 -6.03 16.07 0.85
N LEU A 110 -6.67 16.14 2.00
CA LEU A 110 -6.98 14.94 2.81
C LEU A 110 -8.41 14.45 2.65
N GLY A 111 -9.37 15.35 2.36
CA GLY A 111 -10.80 15.06 2.50
C GLY A 111 -11.28 13.84 1.72
N ALA A 112 -11.14 13.84 0.39
CA ALA A 112 -11.59 12.73 -0.46
C ALA A 112 -10.80 11.43 -0.19
N PHE A 113 -9.49 11.55 0.08
CA PHE A 113 -8.68 10.40 0.44
C PHE A 113 -9.09 9.78 1.78
N GLN A 114 -9.38 10.60 2.78
CA GLN A 114 -9.88 10.14 4.08
C GLN A 114 -11.28 9.51 3.97
N GLN A 115 -12.16 10.05 3.13
CA GLN A 115 -13.45 9.42 2.85
C GLN A 115 -13.27 8.01 2.28
N LEU A 116 -12.37 7.83 1.32
CA LEU A 116 -12.04 6.52 0.76
C LEU A 116 -11.50 5.56 1.83
N THR A 117 -10.54 5.99 2.66
CA THR A 117 -9.98 5.13 3.70
C THR A 117 -11.00 4.77 4.77
N GLN A 118 -11.86 5.72 5.18
CA GLN A 118 -12.96 5.44 6.12
C GLN A 118 -13.99 4.46 5.58
N ALA A 119 -14.27 4.50 4.27
CA ALA A 119 -15.16 3.54 3.63
C ALA A 119 -14.67 2.09 3.71
N LEU A 120 -13.37 1.87 3.93
CA LEU A 120 -12.77 0.54 4.11
C LEU A 120 -12.84 0.01 5.53
N LYS A 121 -13.17 0.87 6.51
CA LYS A 121 -13.18 0.51 7.93
C LYS A 121 -14.09 -0.69 8.29
N PRO A 122 -15.26 -0.92 7.64
CA PRO A 122 -16.08 -2.09 7.91
C PRO A 122 -15.37 -3.44 7.68
N LEU A 123 -14.26 -3.46 6.93
CA LEU A 123 -13.46 -4.67 6.75
C LEU A 123 -12.78 -5.12 8.06
N ASP A 124 -12.55 -4.20 9.02
CA ASP A 124 -11.96 -4.52 10.33
C ASP A 124 -12.77 -5.58 11.07
N GLY A 125 -14.10 -5.45 11.10
CA GLY A 125 -14.97 -6.41 11.77
C GLY A 125 -14.86 -7.83 11.18
N TYR A 126 -14.72 -7.94 9.85
CA TYR A 126 -14.47 -9.23 9.22
C TYR A 126 -13.07 -9.77 9.58
N MET A 127 -12.04 -8.94 9.54
CA MET A 127 -10.68 -9.33 9.88
C MET A 127 -10.58 -9.83 11.32
N GLU A 128 -11.16 -9.10 12.27
CA GLU A 128 -11.20 -9.46 13.69
C GLU A 128 -11.97 -10.76 13.93
N SER A 129 -13.12 -10.96 13.26
CA SER A 129 -13.91 -12.20 13.36
C SER A 129 -13.14 -13.45 12.89
N CYS A 130 -12.13 -13.27 12.04
CA CYS A 130 -11.25 -14.32 11.56
C CYS A 130 -9.93 -14.42 12.35
N GLY A 131 -9.79 -13.67 13.47
CA GLY A 131 -8.58 -13.66 14.30
C GLY A 131 -7.40 -12.93 13.66
N CYS A 132 -7.64 -12.05 12.68
CA CYS A 132 -6.63 -11.21 12.06
C CYS A 132 -6.60 -9.83 12.72
N ASN A 133 -5.46 -9.14 12.59
CA ASN A 133 -5.37 -7.74 13.02
C ASN A 133 -6.21 -6.82 12.13
N ALA A 134 -6.69 -5.72 12.70
CA ALA A 134 -7.36 -4.65 11.97
C ALA A 134 -6.51 -4.10 10.82
N ILE A 135 -7.17 -3.52 9.82
CA ILE A 135 -6.49 -2.90 8.68
C ILE A 135 -5.78 -1.62 9.13
N LYS A 136 -4.56 -1.45 8.68
CA LYS A 136 -3.83 -0.19 8.82
C LYS A 136 -4.24 0.75 7.69
N LEU A 137 -5.13 1.69 7.98
CA LEU A 137 -5.55 2.73 7.04
C LEU A 137 -4.52 3.87 7.01
N ASN A 138 -4.16 4.33 5.81
CA ASN A 138 -3.26 5.47 5.66
C ASN A 138 -4.03 6.78 5.84
N ASN A 139 -3.78 7.48 6.93
CA ASN A 139 -4.42 8.76 7.24
C ASN A 139 -3.61 9.99 6.77
N LYS A 140 -2.39 9.76 6.27
CA LYS A 140 -1.46 10.80 5.79
C LYS A 140 -0.95 10.44 4.39
N PRO A 141 -1.75 10.67 3.33
CA PRO A 141 -1.36 10.32 1.97
C PRO A 141 -0.05 11.00 1.58
N HIS A 142 0.88 10.20 1.07
CA HIS A 142 2.19 10.64 0.61
C HIS A 142 2.78 9.61 -0.33
N ILE A 143 3.73 10.02 -1.17
CA ILE A 143 4.49 9.11 -2.01
C ILE A 143 5.95 9.15 -1.58
N ALA A 144 6.46 8.03 -1.09
CA ALA A 144 7.83 7.95 -0.58
C ALA A 144 8.86 8.13 -1.71
N ILE A 145 9.84 9.00 -1.47
CA ILE A 145 11.04 9.14 -2.31
C ILE A 145 12.17 8.29 -1.74
N ALA A 146 12.36 8.33 -0.44
CA ALA A 146 13.34 7.51 0.26
C ALA A 146 12.85 7.13 1.66
N LYS A 147 13.21 5.93 2.11
CA LYS A 147 12.91 5.41 3.45
C LYS A 147 14.18 4.85 4.07
N LYS A 148 14.23 4.74 5.40
CA LYS A 148 15.34 4.15 6.15
C LYS A 148 16.68 4.87 5.95
N LEU A 149 16.64 6.17 5.76
CA LEU A 149 17.83 7.01 5.72
C LEU A 149 18.54 7.00 7.08
N THR A 150 19.85 7.24 7.08
CA THR A 150 20.53 7.69 8.30
C THR A 150 20.07 9.10 8.62
N GLU A 151 20.13 9.51 9.88
CA GLU A 151 19.75 10.86 10.30
C GLU A 151 20.55 11.94 9.56
N ALA A 152 21.86 11.72 9.38
CA ALA A 152 22.71 12.65 8.63
C ALA A 152 22.25 12.79 7.16
N ASN A 153 21.99 11.68 6.46
CA ASN A 153 21.47 11.71 5.09
C ASN A 153 20.08 12.35 5.02
N TYR A 154 19.23 12.11 6.02
CA TYR A 154 17.92 12.73 6.08
C TYR A 154 18.00 14.26 6.20
N LEU A 155 18.81 14.76 7.13
CA LEU A 155 18.98 16.20 7.34
C LEU A 155 19.55 16.88 6.10
N GLN A 156 20.60 16.31 5.49
CA GLN A 156 21.19 16.86 4.27
C GLN A 156 20.18 16.81 3.10
N ALA A 157 19.48 15.68 2.90
CA ALA A 157 18.48 15.55 1.86
C ALA A 157 17.33 16.56 2.04
N MET A 158 16.88 16.83 3.26
CA MET A 158 15.82 17.82 3.51
C MET A 158 16.28 19.24 3.16
N LEU A 159 17.55 19.60 3.38
CA LEU A 159 18.11 20.87 2.95
C LEU A 159 18.13 20.98 1.42
N ASP A 160 18.64 19.96 0.72
CA ASP A 160 18.78 19.96 -0.74
C ASP A 160 17.42 19.92 -1.45
N PHE A 161 16.51 19.06 -0.98
CA PHE A 161 15.19 18.92 -1.58
C PHE A 161 14.21 20.03 -1.21
N SER A 162 14.49 20.84 -0.16
CA SER A 162 13.74 22.08 0.11
C SER A 162 13.88 23.13 -0.98
N GLN A 163 14.96 23.09 -1.77
CA GLN A 163 15.23 23.98 -2.90
C GLN A 163 14.61 23.50 -4.22
N ARG A 164 14.06 22.29 -4.24
CA ARG A 164 13.42 21.70 -5.42
C ARG A 164 11.92 21.84 -5.36
N SER A 165 11.30 21.86 -6.54
CA SER A 165 9.84 21.87 -6.66
C SER A 165 9.34 20.62 -7.40
N PHE A 166 8.22 20.07 -6.94
CA PHE A 166 7.49 19.01 -7.61
C PHE A 166 5.99 19.27 -7.48
N HIS A 167 5.33 19.54 -8.61
CA HIS A 167 3.90 19.86 -8.65
C HIS A 167 3.23 19.02 -9.74
N GLU A 168 2.36 18.12 -9.34
CA GLU A 168 1.59 17.29 -10.26
C GLU A 168 0.17 17.09 -9.72
N LYS A 169 -0.78 16.90 -10.63
CA LYS A 169 -2.16 16.56 -10.31
C LYS A 169 -2.52 15.26 -10.98
N PHE A 170 -3.17 14.37 -10.27
CA PHE A 170 -3.60 13.09 -10.82
C PHE A 170 -4.98 12.69 -10.28
N ALA A 171 -5.70 11.86 -11.04
CA ALA A 171 -6.97 11.29 -10.62
C ALA A 171 -6.76 9.92 -9.96
N VAL A 172 -7.44 9.68 -8.85
CA VAL A 172 -7.57 8.36 -8.25
C VAL A 172 -8.87 7.75 -8.79
N GLU A 173 -8.72 6.88 -9.78
CA GLU A 173 -9.83 6.20 -10.47
C GLU A 173 -9.83 4.70 -10.18
N GLU A 174 -8.68 4.15 -9.87
CA GLU A 174 -8.49 2.72 -9.63
C GLU A 174 -7.60 2.47 -8.41
N LEU A 175 -7.94 1.42 -7.67
CA LEU A 175 -7.12 0.87 -6.60
C LEU A 175 -6.63 -0.51 -7.00
N ILE A 176 -5.41 -0.84 -6.61
CA ILE A 176 -4.77 -2.13 -6.88
C ILE A 176 -4.48 -2.81 -5.55
N LEU A 177 -4.93 -4.04 -5.40
CA LEU A 177 -4.55 -4.90 -4.28
C LEU A 177 -3.32 -5.71 -4.67
N LEU A 178 -2.27 -5.52 -3.92
CA LEU A 178 -1.01 -6.23 -4.04
C LEU A 178 -0.91 -7.26 -2.91
N ARG A 179 -0.37 -8.45 -3.21
CA ARG A 179 -0.06 -9.48 -2.23
C ARG A 179 1.42 -9.80 -2.24
N ARG A 180 1.98 -10.06 -1.06
CA ARG A 180 3.33 -10.56 -0.87
C ARG A 180 3.31 -11.70 0.14
N LYS A 181 3.92 -12.85 -0.20
CA LYS A 181 3.96 -14.03 0.68
C LYS A 181 5.03 -13.92 1.75
N HIS A 182 6.19 -13.36 1.40
CA HIS A 182 7.32 -13.16 2.32
C HIS A 182 7.89 -11.75 2.15
N ALA A 183 8.58 -11.27 3.19
CA ALA A 183 9.12 -9.90 3.23
C ALA A 183 10.10 -9.57 2.07
N PHE A 184 10.72 -10.60 1.47
CA PHE A 184 11.67 -10.44 0.36
C PHE A 184 11.06 -10.71 -1.02
N ASP A 185 9.80 -11.16 -1.09
CA ASP A 185 9.14 -11.47 -2.35
C ASP A 185 8.73 -10.19 -3.09
N SER A 186 8.67 -10.28 -4.41
CA SER A 186 8.00 -9.27 -5.21
C SER A 186 6.50 -9.32 -4.96
N SER A 187 5.89 -8.15 -4.80
CA SER A 187 4.43 -8.06 -4.69
C SER A 187 3.77 -8.41 -6.03
N VAL A 188 2.70 -9.20 -5.96
CA VAL A 188 1.88 -9.62 -7.11
C VAL A 188 0.54 -8.90 -7.03
N GLN A 189 0.07 -8.36 -8.15
CA GLN A 189 -1.27 -7.82 -8.25
C GLN A 189 -2.28 -8.98 -8.19
N VAL A 190 -3.20 -8.93 -7.21
CA VAL A 190 -4.25 -9.93 -7.05
C VAL A 190 -5.61 -9.43 -7.46
N ASN A 191 -5.86 -8.14 -7.39
CA ASN A 191 -7.10 -7.53 -7.89
C ASN A 191 -6.95 -6.05 -8.23
N LYS A 192 -7.93 -5.54 -9.00
CA LYS A 192 -8.11 -4.14 -9.35
C LYS A 192 -9.55 -3.74 -9.05
N PHE A 193 -9.73 -2.55 -8.48
CA PHE A 193 -11.03 -1.98 -8.13
C PHE A 193 -11.16 -0.62 -8.80
N SER A 194 -12.26 -0.41 -9.53
CA SER A 194 -12.56 0.90 -10.14
C SER A 194 -13.50 1.68 -9.23
N LEU A 195 -13.22 2.96 -9.06
CA LEU A 195 -14.13 3.92 -8.45
C LEU A 195 -15.16 4.40 -9.48
N GLN A 196 -16.28 4.94 -9.02
CA GLN A 196 -17.27 5.55 -9.91
C GLN A 196 -16.68 6.83 -10.53
N PRO A 197 -16.96 7.11 -11.81
CA PRO A 197 -16.60 8.40 -12.38
C PRO A 197 -17.20 9.53 -11.54
N SER A 198 -16.39 10.53 -11.18
CA SER A 198 -16.94 11.73 -10.52
C SER A 198 -17.90 12.41 -11.50
N ALA A 199 -19.14 12.69 -11.06
CA ALA A 199 -20.02 13.53 -11.84
C ALA A 199 -19.32 14.88 -12.04
N ILE A 200 -18.99 15.21 -13.29
CA ILE A 200 -18.47 16.51 -13.66
C ILE A 200 -19.57 17.51 -13.29
N LYS A 201 -19.38 18.26 -12.19
CA LYS A 201 -20.16 19.46 -11.99
C LYS A 201 -19.67 20.45 -13.04
N GLY A 202 -20.42 20.54 -14.14
CA GLY A 202 -20.27 21.58 -15.14
C GLY A 202 -20.49 22.98 -14.54
#